data_031c805ebe51955015eaa2aaff352fee
#
_entry.id   031c805ebe51955015eaa2aaff352fee
#
_cell.length_a   1.000
_cell.length_b   1.000
_cell.length_c   1.000
_cell.angle_alpha   90.00
_cell.angle_beta   90.00
_cell.angle_gamma   90.00
#
_symmetry.space_group_name_H-M   'P 1'
#
loop_
_entity.id
_entity.type
_entity.pdbx_description
1 polymer ?
#
loop_
_entity_poly.entity_id
_entity_poly.type
_entity_poly.pdbx_seq_one_letter_code
_entity_poly.pdbx_strand_id
1 'polypeptide(L)'
;AYNFCPNPINFMHIANLSSHVIDSVAYVEGVIEELKKIKTVWEPPGKATVSGFQSLMSMNLLKNPSGKLAQLKSIIINEIEVYYLKFQNEQCSYIQKFPTTRNLFGWTVILKQQGHQNAHIHSSGWLSGVIYLKVVPPLGKDEGAIGFSLNSEYYHDVNSPSLTFQPEVGDIVFFPS
;
A
#
# COMPACT_ATOMS: atom_id res chain seq x y z
N ALA A 1 14.42 21.96 13.39
CA ALA A 1 13.51 20.83 13.29
C ALA A 1 13.06 20.67 11.84
N TYR A 2 13.24 19.50 11.27
CA TYR A 2 12.78 19.21 9.91
C TYR A 2 11.25 19.10 9.93
N ASN A 3 10.56 20.09 9.39
CA ASN A 3 9.11 20.08 9.24
C ASN A 3 8.71 19.47 7.89
N PHE A 4 9.34 18.37 7.50
CA PHE A 4 8.98 17.69 6.25
C PHE A 4 7.65 16.97 6.40
N CYS A 5 7.57 16.01 7.31
CA CYS A 5 6.37 15.27 7.67
C CYS A 5 6.46 14.95 9.17
N PRO A 6 6.07 15.87 10.08
CA PRO A 6 6.38 15.77 11.51
C PRO A 6 5.72 14.57 12.21
N ASN A 7 4.56 14.15 11.74
CA ASN A 7 3.82 13.00 12.26
C ASN A 7 3.26 12.18 11.10
N PRO A 8 4.06 11.32 10.45
CA PRO A 8 3.63 10.57 9.25
C PRO A 8 2.36 9.75 9.45
N ILE A 9 2.12 9.22 10.65
CA ILE A 9 0.93 8.44 10.97
C ILE A 9 -0.36 9.27 10.79
N ASN A 10 -0.31 10.58 11.03
CA ASN A 10 -1.47 11.45 10.84
C ASN A 10 -1.87 11.62 9.37
N PHE A 11 -0.96 11.31 8.44
CA PHE A 11 -1.20 11.37 7.00
C PHE A 11 -1.60 10.02 6.41
N MET A 12 -2.14 9.14 7.21
CA MET A 12 -2.75 7.92 6.70
C MET A 12 -4.15 8.19 6.16
N HIS A 13 -4.47 7.49 5.08
CA HIS A 13 -5.78 7.50 4.46
C HIS A 13 -6.22 6.07 4.17
N ILE A 14 -7.44 5.75 4.57
CA ILE A 14 -8.05 4.44 4.37
C ILE A 14 -9.33 4.66 3.57
N ALA A 15 -9.46 3.94 2.48
CA ALA A 15 -10.64 3.85 1.63
C ALA A 15 -10.94 2.38 1.32
N ASN A 16 -12.04 2.12 0.62
CA ASN A 16 -12.36 0.76 0.21
C ASN A 16 -12.88 0.75 -1.23
N LEU A 17 -12.55 -0.28 -1.99
CA LEU A 17 -12.97 -0.46 -3.39
C LEU A 17 -14.49 -0.43 -3.56
N SER A 18 -15.26 -0.81 -2.53
CA SER A 18 -16.73 -0.75 -2.55
C SER A 18 -17.30 0.64 -2.77
N SER A 19 -16.53 1.69 -2.48
CA SER A 19 -16.92 3.09 -2.76
C SER A 19 -16.78 3.47 -4.24
N HIS A 20 -16.13 2.66 -5.06
CA HIS A 20 -15.79 2.94 -6.45
C HIS A 20 -16.46 2.03 -7.46
N VAL A 21 -16.98 0.88 -7.02
CA VAL A 21 -17.58 -0.13 -7.90
C VAL A 21 -18.85 -0.68 -7.27
N ILE A 22 -19.84 -0.99 -8.11
CA ILE A 22 -21.15 -1.46 -7.66
C ILE A 22 -21.05 -2.85 -7.01
N ASP A 23 -20.30 -3.75 -7.64
CA ASP A 23 -20.05 -5.11 -7.14
C ASP A 23 -18.56 -5.26 -6.85
N SER A 24 -18.18 -4.93 -5.61
CA SER A 24 -16.79 -4.98 -5.17
C SER A 24 -16.26 -6.40 -5.07
N VAL A 25 -17.11 -7.39 -4.77
CA VAL A 25 -16.71 -8.80 -4.69
C VAL A 25 -16.31 -9.31 -6.07
N ALA A 26 -17.19 -9.21 -7.05
CA ALA A 26 -16.88 -9.61 -8.42
C ALA A 26 -15.73 -8.82 -9.03
N TYR A 27 -15.59 -7.54 -8.65
CA TYR A 27 -14.48 -6.71 -9.10
C TYR A 27 -13.14 -7.21 -8.55
N VAL A 28 -13.05 -7.45 -7.25
CA VAL A 28 -11.84 -7.97 -6.59
C VAL A 28 -11.46 -9.34 -7.15
N GLU A 29 -12.43 -10.25 -7.33
CA GLU A 29 -12.17 -11.54 -7.96
C GLU A 29 -11.59 -11.38 -9.38
N GLY A 30 -12.15 -10.47 -10.17
CA GLY A 30 -11.63 -10.17 -11.52
C GLY A 30 -10.21 -9.62 -11.51
N VAL A 31 -9.86 -8.75 -10.56
CA VAL A 31 -8.47 -8.26 -10.37
C VAL A 31 -7.55 -9.42 -10.00
N ILE A 32 -7.96 -10.29 -9.08
CA ILE A 32 -7.18 -11.47 -8.68
C ILE A 32 -6.92 -12.38 -9.88
N GLU A 33 -7.92 -12.63 -10.73
CA GLU A 33 -7.76 -13.47 -11.94
C GLU A 33 -6.78 -12.88 -12.95
N GLU A 34 -6.72 -11.55 -13.08
CA GLU A 34 -5.70 -10.88 -13.89
C GLU A 34 -4.30 -11.01 -13.26
N LEU A 35 -4.19 -10.82 -11.94
CA LEU A 35 -2.93 -10.94 -11.21
C LEU A 35 -2.36 -12.36 -11.18
N LYS A 36 -3.19 -13.40 -11.20
CA LYS A 36 -2.75 -14.80 -11.32
C LYS A 36 -1.93 -15.09 -12.58
N LYS A 37 -2.10 -14.28 -13.62
CA LYS A 37 -1.35 -14.40 -14.88
C LYS A 37 0.05 -13.76 -14.79
N ILE A 38 0.31 -13.00 -13.74
CA ILE A 38 1.58 -12.30 -13.54
C ILE A 38 2.60 -13.24 -12.93
N LYS A 39 3.80 -13.27 -13.53
CA LYS A 39 4.91 -14.06 -13.00
C LYS A 39 5.37 -13.51 -11.64
N THR A 40 5.43 -14.37 -10.67
CA THR A 40 5.92 -14.07 -9.32
C THR A 40 7.11 -14.94 -8.96
N VAL A 41 7.91 -14.47 -8.01
CA VAL A 41 9.10 -15.16 -7.48
C VAL A 41 8.92 -15.32 -5.97
N TRP A 42 9.29 -16.49 -5.46
CA TRP A 42 9.33 -16.78 -4.03
C TRP A 42 10.47 -16.00 -3.37
N GLU A 43 10.15 -15.28 -2.30
CA GLU A 43 11.12 -14.53 -1.49
C GLU A 43 12.21 -13.85 -2.33
N PRO A 44 11.84 -12.88 -3.21
CA PRO A 44 12.81 -12.31 -4.11
C PRO A 44 13.93 -11.60 -3.35
N PRO A 45 15.20 -11.83 -3.70
CA PRO A 45 16.34 -11.27 -2.98
C PRO A 45 16.27 -9.75 -2.80
N GLY A 46 16.59 -9.26 -1.62
CA GLY A 46 16.58 -7.84 -1.29
C GLY A 46 15.17 -7.22 -1.21
N LYS A 47 14.15 -8.04 -0.99
CA LYS A 47 12.77 -7.61 -0.73
C LYS A 47 12.34 -7.98 0.68
N ALA A 48 11.36 -7.25 1.18
CA ALA A 48 10.83 -7.44 2.53
C ALA A 48 9.92 -8.67 2.67
N THR A 49 9.57 -9.33 1.56
CA THR A 49 8.64 -10.46 1.54
C THR A 49 9.28 -11.72 2.10
N VAL A 50 8.68 -12.27 3.15
CA VAL A 50 9.05 -13.53 3.80
C VAL A 50 7.87 -14.51 3.70
N SER A 51 8.15 -15.77 3.39
CA SER A 51 7.15 -16.82 3.16
C SER A 51 6.06 -16.39 2.17
N GLY A 52 6.47 -15.81 1.04
CA GLY A 52 5.56 -15.28 0.05
C GLY A 52 6.15 -15.14 -1.34
N PHE A 53 5.27 -14.85 -2.28
CA PHE A 53 5.62 -14.55 -3.67
C PHE A 53 5.45 -13.05 -3.93
N GLN A 54 6.31 -12.50 -4.78
CA GLN A 54 6.18 -11.12 -5.27
C GLN A 54 6.45 -11.08 -6.78
N SER A 55 5.72 -10.23 -7.50
CA SER A 55 6.04 -9.96 -8.90
C SER A 55 7.37 -9.21 -9.02
N LEU A 56 8.06 -9.38 -10.14
CA LEU A 56 9.32 -8.69 -10.37
C LEU A 56 9.09 -7.18 -10.46
N MET A 57 9.97 -6.40 -9.83
CA MET A 57 9.92 -4.93 -9.86
C MET A 57 10.04 -4.35 -11.28
N SER A 58 10.74 -5.04 -12.19
CA SER A 58 10.80 -4.66 -13.61
C SER A 58 9.43 -4.71 -14.32
N MET A 59 8.47 -5.41 -13.74
CA MET A 59 7.10 -5.56 -14.24
C MET A 59 6.17 -4.57 -13.55
N ASN A 60 6.37 -3.27 -13.73
CA ASN A 60 5.45 -2.29 -13.17
C ASN A 60 4.01 -2.53 -13.65
N LEU A 61 3.16 -3.09 -12.78
CA LEU A 61 1.79 -3.48 -13.08
C LEU A 61 0.88 -2.29 -13.44
N LEU A 62 1.27 -1.08 -13.05
CA LEU A 62 0.50 0.14 -13.28
C LEU A 62 1.04 0.99 -14.46
N LYS A 63 2.09 0.53 -15.17
CA LYS A 63 2.67 1.31 -16.28
C LYS A 63 1.72 1.42 -17.48
N ASN A 64 1.23 0.30 -17.97
CA ASN A 64 0.29 0.23 -19.09
C ASN A 64 -0.72 -0.91 -18.85
N PRO A 65 -1.53 -0.83 -17.79
CA PRO A 65 -2.46 -1.89 -17.48
C PRO A 65 -3.64 -1.93 -18.47
N SER A 66 -4.28 -3.09 -18.55
CA SER A 66 -5.54 -3.29 -19.28
C SER A 66 -6.59 -3.89 -18.34
N GLY A 67 -7.82 -4.06 -18.80
CA GLY A 67 -8.87 -4.76 -18.07
C GLY A 67 -9.16 -4.17 -16.69
N LYS A 68 -9.28 -5.04 -15.70
CA LYS A 68 -9.56 -4.65 -14.29
C LYS A 68 -8.40 -3.90 -13.66
N LEU A 69 -7.14 -4.19 -14.04
CA LEU A 69 -5.98 -3.44 -13.55
C LEU A 69 -5.96 -2.01 -14.09
N ALA A 70 -6.46 -1.73 -15.29
CA ALA A 70 -6.61 -0.36 -15.78
C ALA A 70 -7.66 0.42 -14.97
N GLN A 71 -8.77 -0.22 -14.65
CA GLN A 71 -9.79 0.37 -13.79
C GLN A 71 -9.23 0.60 -12.37
N LEU A 72 -8.47 -0.36 -11.82
CA LEU A 72 -7.81 -0.21 -10.52
C LEU A 72 -6.85 0.99 -10.50
N LYS A 73 -6.06 1.17 -11.55
CA LYS A 73 -5.20 2.35 -11.70
C LYS A 73 -6.01 3.65 -11.65
N SER A 74 -7.17 3.71 -12.30
CA SER A 74 -8.03 4.90 -12.28
C SER A 74 -8.58 5.16 -10.87
N ILE A 75 -8.96 4.11 -10.14
CA ILE A 75 -9.40 4.21 -8.74
C ILE A 75 -8.26 4.73 -7.86
N ILE A 76 -7.05 4.19 -8.01
CA ILE A 76 -5.87 4.66 -7.27
C ILE A 76 -5.61 6.13 -7.52
N ILE A 77 -5.66 6.60 -8.78
CA ILE A 77 -5.46 8.01 -9.12
C ILE A 77 -6.52 8.88 -8.45
N ASN A 78 -7.78 8.48 -8.49
CA ASN A 78 -8.87 9.21 -7.84
C ASN A 78 -8.67 9.28 -6.33
N GLU A 79 -8.28 8.18 -5.68
CA GLU A 79 -8.01 8.16 -4.23
C GLU A 79 -6.78 8.99 -3.86
N ILE A 80 -5.78 9.12 -4.74
CA ILE A 80 -4.65 10.04 -4.52
C ILE A 80 -5.13 11.50 -4.52
N GLU A 81 -6.08 11.86 -5.37
CA GLU A 81 -6.68 13.21 -5.35
C GLU A 81 -7.48 13.43 -4.06
N VAL A 82 -8.28 12.44 -3.64
CA VAL A 82 -9.00 12.51 -2.35
C VAL A 82 -8.01 12.65 -1.19
N TYR A 83 -6.92 11.89 -1.20
CA TYR A 83 -5.83 12.01 -0.24
C TYR A 83 -5.29 13.43 -0.18
N TYR A 84 -4.90 13.99 -1.33
CA TYR A 84 -4.36 15.36 -1.39
C TYR A 84 -5.36 16.39 -0.88
N LEU A 85 -6.61 16.32 -1.32
CA LEU A 85 -7.68 17.23 -0.88
C LEU A 85 -7.93 17.17 0.64
N LYS A 86 -7.84 15.97 1.22
CA LYS A 86 -7.98 15.77 2.68
C LYS A 86 -6.91 16.53 3.46
N PHE A 87 -5.67 16.55 2.96
CA PHE A 87 -4.51 17.08 3.68
C PHE A 87 -3.97 18.41 3.13
N GLN A 88 -4.56 18.98 2.08
CA GLN A 88 -4.02 20.13 1.35
C GLN A 88 -3.74 21.38 2.20
N ASN A 89 -4.40 21.52 3.34
CA ASN A 89 -4.25 22.67 4.25
C ASN A 89 -3.17 22.46 5.31
N GLU A 90 -2.53 21.31 5.34
CA GLU A 90 -1.49 21.00 6.31
C GLU A 90 -0.20 21.76 6.03
N GLN A 91 0.35 22.39 7.08
CA GLN A 91 1.51 23.28 7.00
C GLN A 91 2.83 22.53 7.11
N CYS A 92 3.04 21.51 6.27
CA CYS A 92 4.30 20.77 6.22
C CYS A 92 4.78 20.61 4.77
N SER A 93 6.10 20.44 4.62
CA SER A 93 6.71 20.32 3.28
C SER A 93 6.23 19.10 2.50
N TYR A 94 5.84 18.03 3.19
CA TYR A 94 5.28 16.83 2.57
C TYR A 94 4.03 17.14 1.74
N ILE A 95 3.13 17.97 2.25
CA ILE A 95 1.90 18.36 1.53
C ILE A 95 2.16 19.54 0.59
N GLN A 96 2.88 20.57 1.04
CA GLN A 96 3.15 21.76 0.22
C GLN A 96 3.91 21.44 -1.07
N LYS A 97 4.73 20.38 -1.06
CA LYS A 97 5.51 19.91 -2.21
C LYS A 97 4.95 18.62 -2.81
N PHE A 98 3.68 18.32 -2.55
CA PHE A 98 3.07 17.09 -3.04
C PHE A 98 3.18 17.03 -4.58
N PRO A 99 3.66 15.91 -5.16
CA PRO A 99 3.90 15.84 -6.59
C PRO A 99 2.63 16.08 -7.42
N THR A 100 2.73 16.89 -8.44
CA THR A 100 1.64 17.14 -9.41
C THR A 100 1.56 16.03 -10.47
N THR A 101 2.69 15.38 -10.75
CA THR A 101 2.75 14.26 -11.70
C THR A 101 2.55 12.95 -10.96
N ARG A 102 1.65 12.10 -11.45
CA ARG A 102 1.32 10.80 -10.86
C ARG A 102 2.04 9.67 -11.59
N ASN A 103 3.29 9.41 -11.21
CA ASN A 103 4.05 8.25 -11.70
C ASN A 103 3.79 7.06 -10.77
N LEU A 104 2.88 6.18 -11.16
CA LEU A 104 2.54 5.02 -10.37
C LEU A 104 3.47 3.84 -10.65
N PHE A 105 3.90 3.21 -9.58
CA PHE A 105 4.65 1.98 -9.62
C PHE A 105 3.93 0.93 -8.76
N GLY A 106 3.61 -0.23 -9.34
CA GLY A 106 2.84 -1.26 -8.64
C GLY A 106 3.38 -2.66 -8.87
N TRP A 107 3.27 -3.47 -7.83
CA TRP A 107 3.60 -4.90 -7.82
C TRP A 107 2.56 -5.65 -7.01
N THR A 108 2.50 -6.98 -7.17
CA THR A 108 1.65 -7.84 -6.34
C THR A 108 2.48 -8.68 -5.39
N VAL A 109 1.94 -8.91 -4.20
CA VAL A 109 2.50 -9.78 -3.16
C VAL A 109 1.46 -10.82 -2.78
N ILE A 110 1.88 -12.07 -2.63
CA ILE A 110 1.04 -13.19 -2.22
C ILE A 110 1.72 -13.86 -1.03
N LEU A 111 1.26 -13.57 0.16
CA LEU A 111 1.78 -14.18 1.38
C LEU A 111 1.18 -15.58 1.57
N LYS A 112 1.96 -16.51 2.05
CA LYS A 112 1.55 -17.85 2.43
C LYS A 112 1.33 -17.93 3.95
N GLN A 113 1.12 -19.13 4.47
CA GLN A 113 1.00 -19.35 5.91
C GLN A 113 2.23 -18.78 6.63
N GLN A 114 2.01 -17.98 7.68
CA GLN A 114 3.05 -17.25 8.42
C GLN A 114 3.86 -16.23 7.58
N GLY A 115 3.45 -16.00 6.33
CA GLY A 115 4.08 -15.02 5.46
C GLY A 115 3.83 -13.60 5.94
N HIS A 116 4.86 -12.75 5.82
CA HIS A 116 4.80 -11.36 6.21
C HIS A 116 5.74 -10.50 5.36
N GLN A 117 5.67 -9.22 5.58
CA GLN A 117 6.69 -8.29 5.09
C GLN A 117 7.43 -7.69 6.29
N ASN A 118 8.76 -7.76 6.25
CA ASN A 118 9.60 -7.10 7.22
C ASN A 118 9.38 -5.57 7.17
N ALA A 119 9.62 -4.89 8.29
CA ALA A 119 9.59 -3.44 8.33
C ALA A 119 10.56 -2.86 7.30
N HIS A 120 10.08 -1.99 6.43
CA HIS A 120 10.85 -1.38 5.34
C HIS A 120 10.26 -0.03 4.95
N ILE A 121 11.03 0.73 4.18
CA ILE A 121 10.63 2.04 3.63
C ILE A 121 10.68 2.00 2.10
N HIS A 122 9.91 2.86 1.46
CA HIS A 122 9.94 3.07 0.02
C HIS A 122 10.64 4.39 -0.32
N SER A 123 11.95 4.45 -0.12
CA SER A 123 12.77 5.66 -0.19
C SER A 123 12.70 6.45 -1.50
N SER A 124 12.24 5.84 -2.58
CA SER A 124 12.03 6.50 -3.89
C SER A 124 10.59 6.99 -4.12
N GLY A 125 9.68 6.68 -3.20
CA GLY A 125 8.28 7.08 -3.26
C GLY A 125 8.01 8.38 -2.49
N TRP A 126 6.93 9.06 -2.82
CA TRP A 126 6.37 10.16 -2.03
C TRP A 126 5.21 9.66 -1.18
N LEU A 127 4.34 8.90 -1.79
CA LEU A 127 3.18 8.26 -1.20
C LEU A 127 3.25 6.78 -1.52
N SER A 128 3.11 5.94 -0.52
CA SER A 128 2.96 4.49 -0.64
C SER A 128 1.53 4.07 -0.38
N GLY A 129 1.17 2.91 -0.89
CA GLY A 129 -0.13 2.32 -0.62
C GLY A 129 -0.16 0.82 -0.78
N VAL A 130 -1.13 0.20 -0.14
CA VAL A 130 -1.45 -1.21 -0.27
C VAL A 130 -2.94 -1.38 -0.51
N ILE A 131 -3.29 -2.33 -1.37
CA ILE A 131 -4.67 -2.71 -1.63
C ILE A 131 -4.84 -4.18 -1.27
N TYR A 132 -5.77 -4.45 -0.37
CA TYR A 132 -6.02 -5.79 0.16
C TYR A 132 -7.08 -6.49 -0.68
N LEU A 133 -6.64 -7.35 -1.58
CA LEU A 133 -7.53 -8.12 -2.47
C LEU A 133 -7.97 -9.45 -1.85
N LYS A 134 -7.19 -9.97 -0.92
CA LYS A 134 -7.52 -11.17 -0.17
C LYS A 134 -6.95 -11.06 1.24
N VAL A 135 -7.80 -11.26 2.22
CA VAL A 135 -7.46 -11.26 3.64
C VAL A 135 -7.95 -12.59 4.23
N VAL A 136 -7.19 -13.16 5.14
CA VAL A 136 -7.62 -14.31 5.94
C VAL A 136 -8.09 -13.81 7.31
N PRO A 137 -9.08 -14.48 7.92
CA PRO A 137 -9.48 -14.13 9.29
C PRO A 137 -8.27 -14.18 10.22
N PRO A 138 -8.10 -13.18 11.12
CA PRO A 138 -7.01 -13.20 12.08
C PRO A 138 -7.17 -14.38 13.03
N LEU A 139 -6.08 -15.11 13.28
CA LEU A 139 -6.04 -16.23 14.22
C LEU A 139 -5.68 -15.77 15.64
N GLY A 140 -5.16 -14.55 15.79
CA GLY A 140 -4.77 -13.95 17.06
C GLY A 140 -4.77 -12.42 16.96
N LYS A 141 -4.31 -11.77 18.02
CA LYS A 141 -4.22 -10.30 18.06
C LYS A 141 -3.21 -9.81 17.02
N ASP A 142 -3.62 -8.86 16.18
CA ASP A 142 -2.80 -8.19 15.16
C ASP A 142 -2.26 -9.13 14.05
N GLU A 143 -2.70 -10.39 13.97
CA GLU A 143 -2.32 -11.28 12.87
C GLU A 143 -2.95 -10.83 11.55
N GLY A 144 -2.12 -10.75 10.51
CA GLY A 144 -2.51 -10.21 9.20
C GLY A 144 -2.69 -8.70 9.14
N ALA A 145 -2.41 -8.00 10.24
CA ALA A 145 -2.45 -6.55 10.31
C ALA A 145 -1.26 -5.91 9.60
N ILE A 146 -1.40 -4.63 9.23
CA ILE A 146 -0.28 -3.79 8.82
C ILE A 146 0.12 -2.87 9.98
N GLY A 147 1.41 -2.89 10.31
CA GLY A 147 1.99 -2.03 11.34
C GLY A 147 2.74 -0.86 10.74
N PHE A 148 2.57 0.31 11.35
CA PHE A 148 3.27 1.54 11.00
C PHE A 148 4.04 2.05 12.20
N SER A 149 5.32 2.37 12.00
CA SER A 149 6.14 3.02 13.01
C SER A 149 7.28 3.79 12.33
N LEU A 150 7.99 4.62 13.07
CA LEU A 150 9.23 5.23 12.60
C LEU A 150 10.45 4.33 12.83
N ASN A 151 10.24 3.11 13.33
CA ASN A 151 11.29 2.13 13.54
C ASN A 151 11.64 1.39 12.24
N SER A 152 12.90 1.06 12.08
CA SER A 152 13.43 0.27 10.97
C SER A 152 14.48 -0.70 11.49
N GLU A 153 15.02 -1.54 10.62
CA GLU A 153 16.10 -2.47 10.95
C GLU A 153 17.32 -1.77 11.58
N TYR A 154 17.60 -0.51 11.17
CA TYR A 154 18.78 0.25 11.60
C TYR A 154 18.46 1.43 12.52
N TYR A 155 17.21 1.65 12.84
CA TYR A 155 16.77 2.74 13.71
C TYR A 155 15.63 2.26 14.60
N HIS A 156 15.81 2.39 15.90
CA HIS A 156 14.80 2.02 16.88
C HIS A 156 14.66 3.12 17.93
N ASP A 157 13.46 3.66 18.06
CA ASP A 157 13.06 4.59 19.10
C ASP A 157 11.83 4.03 19.82
N VAL A 158 12.00 3.67 21.08
CA VAL A 158 10.93 3.09 21.93
C VAL A 158 9.75 4.06 22.14
N ASN A 159 9.99 5.35 21.95
CA ASN A 159 8.96 6.39 22.06
C ASN A 159 8.33 6.73 20.70
N SER A 160 8.75 6.06 19.64
CA SER A 160 8.19 6.29 18.31
C SER A 160 6.71 5.91 18.30
N PRO A 161 5.83 6.79 17.79
CA PRO A 161 4.44 6.45 17.62
C PRO A 161 4.30 5.24 16.69
N SER A 162 3.38 4.36 17.04
CA SER A 162 3.03 3.19 16.22
C SER A 162 1.52 3.11 16.02
N LEU A 163 1.12 2.55 14.90
CA LEU A 163 -0.27 2.27 14.58
C LEU A 163 -0.35 0.90 13.93
N THR A 164 -1.31 0.11 14.38
CA THR A 164 -1.66 -1.18 13.75
C THR A 164 -3.04 -1.05 13.14
N PHE A 165 -3.19 -1.47 11.90
CA PHE A 165 -4.46 -1.49 11.18
C PHE A 165 -4.76 -2.91 10.70
N GLN A 166 -5.96 -3.42 11.03
CA GLN A 166 -6.46 -4.72 10.59
C GLN A 166 -7.23 -4.51 9.28
N PRO A 167 -6.71 -4.96 8.14
CA PRO A 167 -7.36 -4.71 6.86
C PRO A 167 -8.53 -5.67 6.59
N GLU A 168 -9.45 -5.18 5.78
CA GLU A 168 -10.52 -5.95 5.15
C GLU A 168 -10.30 -6.06 3.64
N VAL A 169 -11.04 -6.99 2.99
CA VAL A 169 -10.98 -7.13 1.53
C VAL A 169 -11.49 -5.84 0.86
N GLY A 170 -10.71 -5.34 -0.08
CA GLY A 170 -11.00 -4.12 -0.80
C GLY A 170 -10.38 -2.86 -0.17
N ASP A 171 -9.81 -2.94 1.02
CA ASP A 171 -9.18 -1.77 1.64
C ASP A 171 -8.01 -1.24 0.81
N ILE A 172 -7.99 0.09 0.70
CA ILE A 172 -6.93 0.89 0.12
C ILE A 172 -6.33 1.70 1.26
N VAL A 173 -5.06 1.48 1.58
CA VAL A 173 -4.37 2.18 2.66
C VAL A 173 -3.23 2.99 2.06
N PHE A 174 -3.27 4.32 2.19
CA PHE A 174 -2.20 5.23 1.78
C PHE A 174 -1.47 5.81 2.98
N PHE A 175 -0.16 5.96 2.84
CA PHE A 175 0.72 6.49 3.87
C PHE A 175 1.97 7.14 3.25
N PRO A 176 2.62 8.10 3.92
CA PRO A 176 3.92 8.64 3.49
C PRO A 176 4.95 7.53 3.30
N SER A 177 5.72 7.61 2.21
CA SER A 177 6.74 6.60 1.87
C SER A 177 7.97 6.66 2.76
#